data_a5a0b3f26650e63a8c75b0ae66d53dcb
#
_entry.id   a5a0b3f26650e63a8c75b0ae66d53dcb
#
_cell.length_a   1.000
_cell.length_b   1.000
_cell.length_c   1.000
_cell.angle_alpha   90.00
_cell.angle_beta   90.00
_cell.angle_gamma   90.00
#
_symmetry.space_group_name_H-M   'P 1'
#
loop_
_entity.id
_entity.type
_entity.pdbx_description
1 polymer ?
#
loop_
_entity_poly.entity_id
_entity_poly.type
_entity_poly.pdbx_seq_one_letter_code
_entity_poly.pdbx_strand_id
1 'polypeptide(L)'
;MYLGIDFLITTELKLYVSEVNVGLPGGAQEYHLTHLAHFGKPSDIFRRIEWTSRKVYGKTFKSYLDSLPFIKSLKTFKIWMDGMGPFPETFHPGLRLEDKWNQYQLLKSIAPMPETMILDPEDLVGIDRFLDRKDKVVLKRRVGRGGKDLQVIAEPTALWKLNLVSNHYLLQEYVESKINGYSFSIRSIAFGGEFMCMYANLSSRITSNHGILAFIAVGNPFGLKDKDFETESFNKRSWEAEIWFETGEPEYLRHNLYEDEVAKTALFLPEPFHRMIKDLSIKIERLYDGLDLSTLPEACFEEPF
;
A
#
# COMPACT_ATOMS: atom_id res chain seq x y z
N MET A 1 -1.56 15.50 -1.77
CA MET A 1 -0.49 14.57 -2.27
C MET A 1 -1.13 13.36 -2.95
N TYR A 2 -0.47 12.69 -3.94
CA TYR A 2 -0.99 11.45 -4.54
C TYR A 2 -0.63 10.25 -3.67
N LEU A 3 -1.62 9.61 -3.07
CA LEU A 3 -1.44 8.53 -2.09
C LEU A 3 -2.21 7.26 -2.48
N GLY A 4 -1.59 6.12 -2.23
CA GLY A 4 -2.25 4.82 -2.15
C GLY A 4 -2.32 4.36 -0.69
N ILE A 5 -3.51 4.10 -0.17
CA ILE A 5 -3.73 3.75 1.21
C ILE A 5 -4.31 2.34 1.28
N ASP A 6 -3.65 1.47 2.02
CA ASP A 6 -4.07 0.09 2.19
C ASP A 6 -4.87 -0.10 3.46
N PHE A 7 -6.04 -0.70 3.32
CA PHE A 7 -6.97 -1.02 4.40
C PHE A 7 -7.14 -2.52 4.56
N LEU A 8 -7.30 -2.95 5.80
CA LEU A 8 -7.70 -4.30 6.18
C LEU A 8 -9.07 -4.23 6.87
N ILE A 9 -9.91 -5.23 6.62
CA ILE A 9 -11.20 -5.37 7.29
C ILE A 9 -11.27 -6.78 7.87
N THR A 10 -11.48 -6.87 9.20
CA THR A 10 -11.62 -8.17 9.85
C THR A 10 -12.98 -8.81 9.58
N THR A 11 -13.12 -10.09 9.92
CA THR A 11 -14.41 -10.79 9.87
C THR A 11 -15.46 -10.19 10.81
N GLU A 12 -15.03 -9.52 11.90
CA GLU A 12 -15.91 -8.75 12.80
C GLU A 12 -16.20 -7.35 12.28
N LEU A 13 -15.85 -7.06 11.03
CA LEU A 13 -16.07 -5.76 10.39
C LEU A 13 -15.35 -4.59 11.11
N LYS A 14 -14.12 -4.81 11.57
CA LYS A 14 -13.23 -3.74 12.04
C LYS A 14 -12.31 -3.29 10.91
N LEU A 15 -12.21 -2.00 10.70
CA LEU A 15 -11.37 -1.38 9.67
C LEU A 15 -10.04 -0.94 10.26
N TYR A 16 -8.94 -1.20 9.55
CA TYR A 16 -7.59 -0.75 9.90
C TYR A 16 -6.89 -0.18 8.67
N VAL A 17 -6.08 0.88 8.88
CA VAL A 17 -5.08 1.34 7.89
C VAL A 17 -3.81 0.53 8.12
N SER A 18 -3.32 -0.15 7.10
CA SER A 18 -2.11 -0.99 7.20
C SER A 18 -0.84 -0.32 6.68
N GLU A 19 -0.97 0.51 5.63
CA GLU A 19 0.16 1.15 4.97
C GLU A 19 -0.30 2.35 4.13
N VAL A 20 0.59 3.34 3.95
CA VAL A 20 0.42 4.46 3.02
C VAL A 20 1.58 4.48 2.05
N ASN A 21 1.28 4.47 0.76
CA ASN A 21 2.26 4.55 -0.32
C ASN A 21 2.21 5.95 -0.93
N VAL A 22 3.37 6.59 -1.07
CA VAL A 22 3.48 8.01 -1.40
C VAL A 22 3.97 8.24 -2.83
N GLY A 23 3.47 9.27 -3.49
CA GLY A 23 3.99 9.82 -4.74
C GLY A 23 3.70 8.99 -5.98
N LEU A 24 4.09 7.72 -5.98
CA LEU A 24 3.87 6.77 -7.08
C LEU A 24 3.29 5.44 -6.56
N PRO A 25 2.17 5.47 -5.82
CA PRO A 25 1.50 4.23 -5.45
C PRO A 25 0.89 3.60 -6.70
N GLY A 26 1.01 2.28 -6.86
CA GLY A 26 0.13 1.55 -7.77
C GLY A 26 -1.33 1.69 -7.34
N GLY A 27 -2.26 1.53 -8.25
CA GLY A 27 -3.68 1.51 -7.91
C GLY A 27 -4.64 2.08 -8.95
N ALA A 28 -4.26 3.13 -9.68
CA ALA A 28 -5.14 3.68 -10.71
C ALA A 28 -5.32 2.72 -11.89
N GLN A 29 -4.24 2.06 -12.32
CA GLN A 29 -4.29 1.05 -13.38
C GLN A 29 -5.06 -0.19 -12.91
N GLU A 30 -4.78 -0.67 -11.72
CA GLU A 30 -5.46 -1.81 -11.11
C GLU A 30 -6.97 -1.56 -11.01
N TYR A 31 -7.36 -0.38 -10.53
CA TYR A 31 -8.78 0.01 -10.53
C TYR A 31 -9.38 0.05 -11.93
N HIS A 32 -8.64 0.61 -12.92
CA HIS A 32 -9.10 0.66 -14.30
C HIS A 32 -9.38 -0.74 -14.85
N LEU A 33 -8.49 -1.71 -14.58
CA LEU A 33 -8.66 -3.11 -14.99
C LEU A 33 -9.86 -3.76 -14.30
N THR A 34 -10.03 -3.55 -12.99
CA THR A 34 -11.21 -4.09 -12.27
C THR A 34 -12.53 -3.53 -12.80
N HIS A 35 -12.53 -2.23 -13.16
CA HIS A 35 -13.68 -1.59 -13.77
C HIS A 35 -13.99 -2.16 -15.16
N LEU A 36 -12.93 -2.38 -15.97
CA LEU A 36 -13.05 -2.98 -17.30
C LEU A 36 -13.60 -4.40 -17.22
N ALA A 37 -13.04 -5.25 -16.36
CA ALA A 37 -13.48 -6.63 -16.18
C ALA A 37 -14.93 -6.73 -15.70
N HIS A 38 -15.33 -5.83 -14.78
CA HIS A 38 -16.66 -5.88 -14.18
C HIS A 38 -17.76 -5.26 -15.07
N PHE A 39 -17.48 -4.15 -15.76
CA PHE A 39 -18.46 -3.39 -16.54
C PHE A 39 -18.30 -3.53 -18.06
N GLY A 40 -17.26 -4.19 -18.55
CA GLY A 40 -16.96 -4.30 -19.97
C GLY A 40 -16.56 -2.97 -20.63
N LYS A 41 -16.21 -1.93 -19.84
CA LYS A 41 -15.82 -0.60 -20.34
C LYS A 41 -14.75 0.03 -19.47
N PRO A 42 -13.87 0.87 -20.06
CA PRO A 42 -12.82 1.55 -19.32
C PRO A 42 -13.38 2.52 -18.27
N SER A 43 -12.62 2.73 -17.18
CA SER A 43 -12.93 3.77 -16.19
C SER A 43 -12.44 5.14 -16.66
N ASP A 44 -12.90 6.18 -16.01
CA ASP A 44 -12.45 7.56 -16.25
C ASP A 44 -11.36 8.03 -15.27
N ILE A 45 -10.77 7.09 -14.52
CA ILE A 45 -9.87 7.39 -13.40
C ILE A 45 -8.69 8.29 -13.79
N PHE A 46 -8.04 8.03 -14.91
CA PHE A 46 -6.89 8.80 -15.38
C PHE A 46 -7.28 10.24 -15.72
N ARG A 47 -8.44 10.42 -16.36
CA ARG A 47 -8.99 11.76 -16.66
C ARG A 47 -9.32 12.53 -15.38
N ARG A 48 -9.86 11.84 -14.35
CA ARG A 48 -10.16 12.43 -13.05
C ARG A 48 -8.89 12.90 -12.35
N ILE A 49 -7.85 12.05 -12.30
CA ILE A 49 -6.54 12.39 -11.72
C ILE A 49 -5.94 13.60 -12.43
N GLU A 50 -5.92 13.59 -13.77
CA GLU A 50 -5.40 14.71 -14.57
C GLU A 50 -6.19 16.01 -14.31
N TRP A 51 -7.52 15.92 -14.28
CA TRP A 51 -8.39 17.08 -14.02
C TRP A 51 -8.16 17.63 -12.59
N THR A 52 -8.06 16.77 -11.57
CA THR A 52 -7.79 17.17 -10.19
C THR A 52 -6.41 17.83 -10.08
N SER A 53 -5.41 17.30 -10.76
CA SER A 53 -4.07 17.90 -10.79
C SER A 53 -4.10 19.32 -11.33
N ARG A 54 -4.78 19.53 -12.46
CA ARG A 54 -4.92 20.87 -13.05
C ARG A 54 -5.73 21.83 -12.18
N LYS A 55 -6.82 21.34 -11.58
CA LYS A 55 -7.71 22.13 -10.72
C LYS A 55 -7.01 22.57 -9.43
N VAL A 56 -6.28 21.68 -8.77
CA VAL A 56 -5.72 21.92 -7.43
C VAL A 56 -4.31 22.50 -7.50
N TYR A 57 -3.47 21.99 -8.40
CA TYR A 57 -2.06 22.36 -8.47
C TYR A 57 -1.69 23.20 -9.70
N GLY A 58 -2.62 23.44 -10.62
CA GLY A 58 -2.38 24.20 -11.86
C GLY A 58 -1.43 23.51 -12.85
N LYS A 59 -1.21 22.20 -12.71
CA LYS A 59 -0.22 21.42 -13.48
C LYS A 59 -0.86 20.16 -14.05
N THR A 60 -0.27 19.62 -15.13
CA THR A 60 -0.55 18.23 -15.51
C THR A 60 -0.14 17.29 -14.38
N PHE A 61 -0.71 16.10 -14.30
CA PHE A 61 -0.34 15.16 -13.27
C PHE A 61 1.15 14.79 -13.32
N LYS A 62 1.70 14.58 -14.53
CA LYS A 62 3.14 14.37 -14.74
C LYS A 62 3.97 15.53 -14.19
N SER A 63 3.64 16.78 -14.57
CA SER A 63 4.36 17.97 -14.09
C SER A 63 4.22 18.17 -12.57
N TYR A 64 3.09 17.73 -11.98
CA TYR A 64 2.90 17.71 -10.55
C TYR A 64 3.87 16.73 -9.90
N LEU A 65 3.92 15.46 -10.35
CA LEU A 65 4.84 14.46 -9.83
C LEU A 65 6.30 14.91 -9.95
N ASP A 66 6.70 15.40 -11.12
CA ASP A 66 8.06 15.89 -11.36
C ASP A 66 8.43 17.10 -10.47
N SER A 67 7.43 17.84 -9.98
CA SER A 67 7.64 18.96 -9.05
C SER A 67 7.78 18.55 -7.59
N LEU A 68 7.51 17.27 -7.23
CA LEU A 68 7.74 16.78 -5.88
C LEU A 68 9.24 16.61 -5.64
N PRO A 69 9.81 17.29 -4.62
CA PRO A 69 11.26 17.32 -4.45
C PRO A 69 11.89 15.95 -4.19
N PHE A 70 11.11 15.00 -3.68
CA PHE A 70 11.57 13.64 -3.36
C PHE A 70 11.30 12.61 -4.46
N ILE A 71 10.61 12.97 -5.54
CA ILE A 71 10.16 11.98 -6.54
C ILE A 71 11.31 11.23 -7.19
N LYS A 72 12.42 11.92 -7.48
CA LYS A 72 13.62 11.31 -8.04
C LYS A 72 14.23 10.28 -7.09
N SER A 73 14.41 10.63 -5.83
CA SER A 73 14.88 9.69 -4.79
C SER A 73 13.93 8.51 -4.62
N LEU A 74 12.61 8.76 -4.66
CA LEU A 74 11.61 7.71 -4.56
C LEU A 74 11.70 6.72 -5.74
N LYS A 75 11.90 7.20 -6.96
CA LYS A 75 12.11 6.35 -8.14
C LYS A 75 13.34 5.46 -7.96
N THR A 76 14.50 6.07 -7.63
CA THR A 76 15.74 5.31 -7.41
C THR A 76 15.59 4.29 -6.28
N PHE A 77 14.95 4.67 -5.18
CA PHE A 77 14.66 3.79 -4.07
C PHE A 77 13.78 2.59 -4.49
N LYS A 78 12.71 2.83 -5.27
CA LYS A 78 11.85 1.75 -5.79
C LYS A 78 12.61 0.79 -6.70
N ILE A 79 13.46 1.31 -7.58
CA ILE A 79 14.32 0.50 -8.45
C ILE A 79 15.25 -0.41 -7.64
N TRP A 80 15.91 0.15 -6.62
CA TRP A 80 16.75 -0.62 -5.73
C TRP A 80 15.98 -1.70 -4.96
N MET A 81 14.82 -1.35 -4.39
CA MET A 81 13.97 -2.30 -3.66
C MET A 81 13.49 -3.48 -4.52
N ASP A 82 13.34 -3.25 -5.82
CA ASP A 82 12.99 -4.30 -6.78
C ASP A 82 14.21 -5.13 -7.22
N GLY A 83 15.41 -4.82 -6.69
CA GLY A 83 16.66 -5.53 -7.01
C GLY A 83 17.24 -5.17 -8.39
N MET A 84 16.80 -4.06 -8.96
CA MET A 84 17.13 -3.65 -10.33
C MET A 84 18.12 -2.48 -10.40
N GLY A 85 18.72 -2.10 -9.29
CA GLY A 85 19.68 -0.99 -9.27
C GLY A 85 20.54 -0.99 -8.01
N PRO A 86 21.57 -0.12 -7.97
CA PRO A 86 22.44 0.02 -6.80
C PRO A 86 21.70 0.67 -5.64
N PHE A 87 22.25 0.49 -4.44
CA PHE A 87 21.79 1.23 -3.27
C PHE A 87 22.01 2.73 -3.48
N PRO A 88 20.99 3.58 -3.23
CA PRO A 88 21.15 5.02 -3.42
C PRO A 88 22.16 5.60 -2.42
N GLU A 89 23.11 6.40 -2.92
CA GLU A 89 24.09 7.07 -2.07
C GLU A 89 23.47 8.15 -1.16
N THR A 90 22.35 8.72 -1.58
CA THR A 90 21.66 9.77 -0.83
C THR A 90 20.16 9.61 -0.89
N PHE A 91 19.48 9.89 0.21
CA PHE A 91 18.02 9.85 0.31
C PHE A 91 17.47 11.24 0.60
N HIS A 92 16.46 11.64 -0.17
CA HIS A 92 15.72 12.86 0.14
C HIS A 92 14.88 12.65 1.42
N PRO A 93 14.78 13.64 2.33
CA PRO A 93 13.96 13.52 3.55
C PRO A 93 12.52 13.10 3.32
N GLY A 94 11.96 13.35 2.14
CA GLY A 94 10.61 12.89 1.76
C GLY A 94 10.43 11.37 1.77
N LEU A 95 11.51 10.58 1.66
CA LEU A 95 11.45 9.13 1.82
C LEU A 95 11.15 8.68 3.26
N ARG A 96 11.24 9.57 4.25
CA ARG A 96 10.78 9.32 5.62
C ARG A 96 9.30 8.95 5.67
N LEU A 97 8.53 9.34 4.63
CA LEU A 97 7.12 8.96 4.45
C LEU A 97 6.93 7.48 4.07
N GLU A 98 7.94 6.83 3.51
CA GLU A 98 7.90 5.38 3.18
C GLU A 98 8.25 4.50 4.40
N ASP A 99 8.74 5.08 5.50
CA ASP A 99 9.01 4.36 6.74
C ASP A 99 7.70 4.06 7.50
N LYS A 100 7.37 2.79 7.65
CA LYS A 100 6.13 2.32 8.27
C LYS A 100 6.01 2.69 9.75
N TRP A 101 7.14 2.89 10.44
CA TRP A 101 7.11 3.42 11.80
C TRP A 101 6.66 4.88 11.82
N ASN A 102 7.21 5.71 10.93
CA ASN A 102 6.77 7.09 10.80
C ASN A 102 5.29 7.17 10.43
N GLN A 103 4.84 6.32 9.50
CA GLN A 103 3.42 6.22 9.15
C GLN A 103 2.56 5.86 10.37
N TYR A 104 2.97 4.86 11.16
CA TYR A 104 2.26 4.50 12.39
C TYR A 104 2.18 5.64 13.37
N GLN A 105 3.30 6.34 13.63
CA GLN A 105 3.32 7.47 14.57
C GLN A 105 2.41 8.63 14.11
N LEU A 106 2.38 8.91 12.80
CA LEU A 106 1.53 9.94 12.22
C LEU A 106 0.04 9.60 12.29
N LEU A 107 -0.30 8.33 12.07
CA LEU A 107 -1.68 7.94 11.79
C LEU A 107 -2.41 7.34 13.00
N LYS A 108 -1.73 6.77 13.98
CA LYS A 108 -2.34 6.06 15.12
C LYS A 108 -3.37 6.87 15.93
N SER A 109 -3.28 8.21 15.88
CA SER A 109 -4.22 9.11 16.55
C SER A 109 -5.41 9.54 15.71
N ILE A 110 -5.36 9.29 14.38
CA ILE A 110 -6.38 9.77 13.43
C ILE A 110 -7.10 8.66 12.69
N ALA A 111 -6.52 7.47 12.67
CA ALA A 111 -7.07 6.29 12.02
C ALA A 111 -6.80 5.03 12.85
N PRO A 112 -7.70 4.04 12.83
CA PRO A 112 -7.41 2.72 13.40
C PRO A 112 -6.21 2.10 12.67
N MET A 113 -5.16 1.77 13.41
CA MET A 113 -3.99 1.06 12.90
C MET A 113 -3.72 -0.18 13.76
N PRO A 114 -3.20 -1.27 13.18
CA PRO A 114 -2.72 -2.38 13.99
C PRO A 114 -1.63 -1.90 14.96
N GLU A 115 -1.66 -2.36 16.20
CA GLU A 115 -0.63 -1.99 17.17
C GLU A 115 0.74 -2.38 16.64
N THR A 116 1.69 -1.45 16.72
CA THR A 116 3.01 -1.61 16.06
C THR A 116 4.10 -1.15 17.01
N MET A 117 5.21 -1.89 17.07
CA MET A 117 6.43 -1.50 17.77
C MET A 117 7.67 -1.71 16.88
N ILE A 118 8.75 -0.98 17.18
CA ILE A 118 10.06 -1.25 16.60
C ILE A 118 10.62 -2.52 17.26
N LEU A 119 11.23 -3.38 16.46
CA LEU A 119 12.02 -4.50 16.98
C LEU A 119 13.38 -3.99 17.42
N ASP A 120 13.45 -3.47 18.64
CA ASP A 120 14.70 -3.01 19.26
C ASP A 120 15.32 -4.17 20.03
N PRO A 121 16.51 -4.64 19.63
CA PRO A 121 17.18 -5.74 20.31
C PRO A 121 17.57 -5.41 21.76
N GLU A 122 17.63 -4.15 22.13
CA GLU A 122 17.89 -3.73 23.51
C GLU A 122 16.64 -3.77 24.39
N ASP A 123 15.42 -3.78 23.80
CA ASP A 123 14.14 -3.84 24.51
C ASP A 123 13.49 -5.22 24.46
N LEU A 124 14.22 -6.24 24.89
CA LEU A 124 13.70 -7.63 24.94
C LEU A 124 12.43 -7.76 25.78
N VAL A 125 12.34 -7.02 26.89
CA VAL A 125 11.18 -7.04 27.79
C VAL A 125 9.95 -6.43 27.10
N GLY A 126 10.13 -5.36 26.33
CA GLY A 126 9.04 -4.76 25.53
C GLY A 126 8.55 -5.71 24.46
N ILE A 127 9.47 -6.40 23.77
CA ILE A 127 9.17 -7.41 22.75
C ILE A 127 8.35 -8.56 23.36
N ASP A 128 8.81 -9.15 24.45
CA ASP A 128 8.09 -10.25 25.13
C ASP A 128 6.68 -9.80 25.55
N ARG A 129 6.56 -8.65 26.18
CA ARG A 129 5.24 -8.09 26.55
C ARG A 129 4.32 -7.86 25.36
N PHE A 130 4.88 -7.46 24.23
CA PHE A 130 4.09 -7.26 23.00
C PHE A 130 3.58 -8.60 22.46
N LEU A 131 4.45 -9.59 22.38
CA LEU A 131 4.14 -10.93 21.91
C LEU A 131 3.12 -11.64 22.82
N ASP A 132 3.26 -11.51 24.15
CA ASP A 132 2.33 -12.11 25.13
C ASP A 132 0.89 -11.58 25.00
N ARG A 133 0.71 -10.36 24.48
CA ARG A 133 -0.61 -9.74 24.30
C ARG A 133 -1.26 -10.05 22.95
N LYS A 134 -0.53 -10.69 22.05
CA LYS A 134 -0.97 -10.91 20.67
C LYS A 134 -0.84 -12.37 20.30
N ASP A 135 -1.92 -12.97 19.80
CA ASP A 135 -1.92 -14.36 19.32
C ASP A 135 -0.96 -14.57 18.14
N LYS A 136 -0.86 -13.55 17.30
CA LYS A 136 0.01 -13.53 16.11
C LYS A 136 0.51 -12.11 15.85
N VAL A 137 1.71 -12.02 15.34
CA VAL A 137 2.30 -10.75 14.90
C VAL A 137 2.84 -10.87 13.48
N VAL A 138 2.97 -9.73 12.83
CA VAL A 138 3.65 -9.61 11.54
C VAL A 138 4.99 -8.96 11.77
N LEU A 139 6.05 -9.65 11.37
CA LEU A 139 7.37 -9.07 11.22
C LEU A 139 7.48 -8.47 9.83
N LYS A 140 7.88 -7.21 9.75
CA LYS A 140 8.08 -6.52 8.47
C LYS A 140 9.18 -5.47 8.56
N ARG A 141 9.87 -5.19 7.46
CA ARG A 141 10.83 -4.09 7.42
C ARG A 141 10.12 -2.75 7.59
N ARG A 142 10.78 -1.82 8.28
CA ARG A 142 10.33 -0.42 8.38
C ARG A 142 10.19 0.20 7.00
N VAL A 143 11.21 0.02 6.18
CA VAL A 143 11.21 0.48 4.79
C VAL A 143 11.31 -0.75 3.88
N GLY A 144 10.29 -0.99 3.07
CA GLY A 144 10.21 -2.16 2.21
C GLY A 144 8.96 -2.17 1.36
N ARG A 145 9.00 -2.92 0.25
CA ARG A 145 7.92 -3.09 -0.72
C ARG A 145 7.65 -4.55 -1.00
N GLY A 146 6.48 -4.77 -1.59
CA GLY A 146 6.23 -6.03 -2.24
C GLY A 146 6.03 -7.21 -1.28
N GLY A 147 5.77 -6.98 0.01
CA GLY A 147 5.66 -8.06 1.00
C GLY A 147 6.96 -8.86 1.16
N LYS A 148 8.08 -8.41 0.58
CA LYS A 148 9.39 -9.01 0.81
C LYS A 148 9.71 -8.91 2.30
N ASP A 149 10.23 -10.00 2.87
CA ASP A 149 10.58 -10.11 4.30
C ASP A 149 9.39 -9.94 5.28
N LEU A 150 8.15 -10.06 4.79
CA LEU A 150 6.98 -10.12 5.65
C LEU A 150 6.78 -11.55 6.14
N GLN A 151 6.75 -11.73 7.46
CA GLN A 151 6.54 -13.03 8.09
C GLN A 151 5.46 -12.94 9.16
N VAL A 152 4.55 -13.92 9.16
CA VAL A 152 3.58 -14.07 10.24
C VAL A 152 4.17 -14.98 11.29
N ILE A 153 4.27 -14.49 12.52
CA ILE A 153 4.84 -15.18 13.67
C ILE A 153 3.70 -15.50 14.62
N ALA A 154 3.44 -16.79 14.80
CA ALA A 154 2.45 -17.30 15.75
C ALA A 154 3.08 -17.71 17.10
N GLU A 155 4.38 -17.98 17.12
CA GLU A 155 5.11 -18.39 18.32
C GLU A 155 6.28 -17.45 18.57
N PRO A 156 6.40 -16.85 19.79
CA PRO A 156 7.51 -15.94 20.12
C PRO A 156 8.89 -16.54 19.86
N THR A 157 9.06 -17.84 20.08
CA THR A 157 10.32 -18.55 19.86
C THR A 157 10.77 -18.52 18.38
N ALA A 158 9.86 -18.34 17.43
CA ALA A 158 10.20 -18.22 16.02
C ALA A 158 10.97 -16.91 15.72
N LEU A 159 10.68 -15.84 16.46
CA LEU A 159 11.37 -14.56 16.31
C LEU A 159 12.86 -14.68 16.67
N TRP A 160 13.16 -15.37 17.78
CA TRP A 160 14.54 -15.52 18.26
C TRP A 160 15.41 -16.40 17.36
N LYS A 161 14.79 -17.28 16.56
CA LYS A 161 15.51 -18.10 15.58
C LYS A 161 15.95 -17.32 14.34
N LEU A 162 15.39 -16.14 14.12
CA LEU A 162 15.66 -15.37 12.91
C LEU A 162 16.92 -14.51 12.99
N ASN A 163 17.65 -14.49 14.14
CA ASN A 163 18.80 -13.61 14.38
C ASN A 163 18.57 -12.13 14.00
N LEU A 164 17.32 -11.70 14.07
CA LEU A 164 16.93 -10.34 13.71
C LEU A 164 17.30 -9.39 14.85
N VAL A 165 18.45 -8.80 14.74
CA VAL A 165 18.98 -7.85 15.70
C VAL A 165 19.05 -6.49 15.02
N SER A 166 17.87 -5.81 14.89
CA SER A 166 17.94 -4.51 14.25
C SER A 166 16.63 -3.73 14.37
N ASN A 167 16.72 -2.45 14.65
CA ASN A 167 15.62 -1.48 14.60
C ASN A 167 15.07 -1.22 13.18
N HIS A 168 15.50 -2.01 12.19
CA HIS A 168 15.02 -1.99 10.80
C HIS A 168 13.70 -2.75 10.62
N TYR A 169 13.30 -3.52 11.62
CA TYR A 169 12.08 -4.31 11.60
C TYR A 169 11.03 -3.77 12.56
N LEU A 170 9.79 -4.05 12.23
CA LEU A 170 8.62 -3.80 13.06
C LEU A 170 7.97 -5.12 13.42
N LEU A 171 7.49 -5.18 14.66
CA LEU A 171 6.45 -6.11 15.05
C LEU A 171 5.12 -5.37 15.00
N GLN A 172 4.18 -5.93 14.27
CA GLN A 172 2.84 -5.38 14.15
C GLN A 172 1.81 -6.46 14.46
N GLU A 173 0.75 -6.09 15.16
CA GLU A 173 -0.41 -6.95 15.37
C GLU A 173 -0.89 -7.54 14.05
N TYR A 174 -1.10 -8.86 14.01
CA TYR A 174 -1.67 -9.51 12.85
C TYR A 174 -3.18 -9.25 12.79
N VAL A 175 -3.62 -8.56 11.76
CA VAL A 175 -5.04 -8.34 11.48
C VAL A 175 -5.49 -9.37 10.45
N GLU A 176 -6.34 -10.29 10.86
CA GLU A 176 -6.90 -11.27 9.95
C GLU A 176 -7.98 -10.63 9.07
N SER A 177 -7.61 -10.37 7.82
CA SER A 177 -8.50 -9.85 6.78
C SER A 177 -8.73 -10.95 5.76
N LYS A 178 -9.85 -11.66 5.88
CA LYS A 178 -10.20 -12.82 5.05
C LYS A 178 -11.61 -12.74 4.51
N ILE A 179 -11.77 -13.21 3.27
CA ILE A 179 -13.05 -13.31 2.59
C ILE A 179 -13.06 -14.51 1.66
N ASN A 180 -14.06 -15.39 1.79
CA ASN A 180 -14.22 -16.60 0.96
C ASN A 180 -12.94 -17.47 0.86
N GLY A 181 -12.11 -17.50 1.91
CA GLY A 181 -10.83 -18.23 1.93
C GLY A 181 -9.62 -17.45 1.42
N TYR A 182 -9.80 -16.27 0.86
CA TYR A 182 -8.72 -15.38 0.45
C TYR A 182 -8.36 -14.41 1.56
N SER A 183 -7.08 -14.14 1.75
CA SER A 183 -6.62 -12.93 2.41
C SER A 183 -6.88 -11.76 1.48
N PHE A 184 -7.34 -10.62 2.00
CA PHE A 184 -7.58 -9.46 1.15
C PHE A 184 -7.15 -8.16 1.80
N SER A 185 -6.89 -7.18 0.95
CA SER A 185 -6.72 -5.78 1.32
C SER A 185 -7.50 -4.90 0.35
N ILE A 186 -7.84 -3.70 0.80
CA ILE A 186 -8.44 -2.69 -0.06
C ILE A 186 -7.41 -1.59 -0.25
N ARG A 187 -7.04 -1.31 -1.50
CA ARG A 187 -6.26 -0.13 -1.83
C ARG A 187 -7.19 0.99 -2.29
N SER A 188 -7.09 2.13 -1.64
CA SER A 188 -7.72 3.37 -2.07
C SER A 188 -6.68 4.35 -2.60
N ILE A 189 -7.10 5.19 -3.53
CA ILE A 189 -6.31 6.31 -4.06
C ILE A 189 -6.97 7.61 -3.63
N ALA A 190 -6.18 8.50 -3.05
CA ALA A 190 -6.58 9.86 -2.71
C ALA A 190 -5.59 10.86 -3.32
N PHE A 191 -6.11 12.01 -3.80
CA PHE A 191 -5.32 13.02 -4.46
C PHE A 191 -6.00 14.38 -4.45
N GLY A 192 -5.27 15.44 -4.08
CA GLY A 192 -5.75 16.82 -4.11
C GLY A 192 -6.99 17.05 -3.25
N GLY A 193 -7.07 16.44 -2.09
CA GLY A 193 -8.19 16.52 -1.17
C GLY A 193 -9.43 15.70 -1.58
N GLU A 194 -9.32 14.89 -2.63
CA GLU A 194 -10.41 14.08 -3.16
C GLU A 194 -10.09 12.58 -3.12
N PHE A 195 -11.13 11.77 -2.88
CA PHE A 195 -11.06 10.32 -3.06
C PHE A 195 -11.19 9.98 -4.55
N MET A 196 -10.22 9.27 -5.11
CA MET A 196 -10.20 8.91 -6.52
C MET A 196 -10.89 7.59 -6.81
N CYS A 197 -10.43 6.51 -6.19
CA CYS A 197 -10.96 5.17 -6.41
C CYS A 197 -10.53 4.21 -5.29
N MET A 198 -11.07 3.00 -5.30
CA MET A 198 -10.57 1.87 -4.52
C MET A 198 -10.87 0.54 -5.22
N TYR A 199 -10.04 -0.45 -4.93
CA TYR A 199 -10.20 -1.83 -5.40
C TYR A 199 -9.70 -2.80 -4.32
N ALA A 200 -10.10 -4.06 -4.42
CA ALA A 200 -9.63 -5.12 -3.56
C ALA A 200 -8.52 -5.93 -4.24
N ASN A 201 -7.55 -6.34 -3.44
CA ASN A 201 -6.53 -7.30 -3.80
C ASN A 201 -6.76 -8.57 -2.98
N LEU A 202 -7.07 -9.68 -3.66
CA LEU A 202 -7.37 -10.98 -3.07
C LEU A 202 -6.17 -11.90 -3.25
N SER A 203 -5.68 -12.53 -2.19
CA SER A 203 -4.56 -13.45 -2.27
C SER A 203 -4.86 -14.77 -1.58
N SER A 204 -4.48 -15.88 -2.21
CA SER A 204 -4.48 -17.20 -1.58
C SER A 204 -3.39 -17.35 -0.51
N ARG A 205 -2.43 -16.43 -0.46
CA ARG A 205 -1.32 -16.39 0.51
C ARG A 205 -1.34 -15.10 1.30
N ILE A 206 -1.07 -15.18 2.60
CA ILE A 206 -1.03 -14.01 3.50
C ILE A 206 0.04 -12.99 3.09
N THR A 207 1.09 -13.44 2.44
CA THR A 207 2.29 -12.62 2.13
C THR A 207 2.47 -12.32 0.66
N SER A 208 1.49 -12.63 -0.20
CA SER A 208 1.61 -12.42 -1.64
C SER A 208 1.07 -11.06 -2.05
N ASN A 209 1.88 -10.29 -2.76
CA ASN A 209 1.44 -9.06 -3.44
C ASN A 209 0.82 -9.35 -4.82
N HIS A 210 0.96 -10.59 -5.31
CA HIS A 210 0.33 -11.03 -6.53
C HIS A 210 -0.98 -11.71 -6.15
N GLY A 211 -2.05 -10.97 -6.28
CA GLY A 211 -3.39 -11.44 -5.98
C GLY A 211 -4.33 -11.18 -7.14
N ILE A 212 -5.54 -11.65 -6.99
CA ILE A 212 -6.61 -11.38 -7.90
C ILE A 212 -7.19 -10.01 -7.55
N LEU A 213 -7.22 -9.11 -8.52
CA LEU A 213 -7.83 -7.80 -8.38
C LEU A 213 -9.35 -7.91 -8.48
N ALA A 214 -10.09 -7.20 -7.64
CA ALA A 214 -11.54 -7.18 -7.71
C ALA A 214 -12.10 -5.76 -7.59
N PHE A 215 -13.12 -5.47 -8.40
CA PHE A 215 -13.88 -4.22 -8.27
C PHE A 215 -14.63 -4.21 -6.92
N ILE A 216 -14.72 -3.05 -6.27
CA ILE A 216 -15.52 -2.89 -5.05
C ILE A 216 -16.85 -2.24 -5.41
N ALA A 217 -17.92 -2.97 -5.15
CA ALA A 217 -19.30 -2.48 -5.25
C ALA A 217 -19.87 -2.20 -3.86
N VAL A 218 -20.68 -1.16 -3.76
CA VAL A 218 -21.47 -0.93 -2.53
C VAL A 218 -22.62 -1.92 -2.49
N GLY A 219 -22.72 -2.70 -1.40
CA GLY A 219 -23.78 -3.70 -1.25
C GLY A 219 -23.64 -4.58 -0.01
N ASN A 220 -24.65 -5.42 0.21
CA ASN A 220 -24.72 -6.42 1.26
C ASN A 220 -25.07 -7.78 0.64
N PRO A 221 -24.67 -8.92 1.27
CA PRO A 221 -23.75 -9.00 2.40
C PRO A 221 -22.31 -8.61 2.01
N PHE A 222 -21.48 -8.32 3.02
CA PHE A 222 -20.05 -8.16 2.83
C PHE A 222 -19.44 -9.44 2.26
N GLY A 223 -18.76 -9.36 1.13
CA GLY A 223 -18.14 -10.53 0.53
C GLY A 223 -18.13 -10.54 -0.99
N LEU A 224 -17.54 -11.59 -1.53
CA LEU A 224 -17.68 -11.95 -2.94
C LEU A 224 -19.03 -12.63 -3.15
N LYS A 225 -19.71 -12.29 -4.23
CA LYS A 225 -21.02 -12.85 -4.53
C LYS A 225 -20.97 -14.37 -4.77
N ASP A 226 -19.93 -14.80 -5.47
CA ASP A 226 -19.72 -16.19 -5.85
C ASP A 226 -18.39 -16.69 -5.24
N LYS A 227 -18.37 -17.95 -4.73
CA LYS A 227 -17.15 -18.57 -4.21
C LYS A 227 -16.17 -18.91 -5.33
N ASP A 228 -16.72 -19.35 -6.47
CA ASP A 228 -15.98 -19.73 -7.67
C ASP A 228 -16.22 -18.65 -8.73
N PHE A 229 -15.43 -17.59 -8.69
CA PHE A 229 -15.54 -16.48 -9.64
C PHE A 229 -14.58 -16.65 -10.81
N GLU A 230 -15.02 -16.24 -12.00
CA GLU A 230 -14.15 -16.17 -13.18
C GLU A 230 -13.16 -15.03 -13.06
N THR A 231 -11.93 -15.29 -13.52
CA THR A 231 -10.89 -14.28 -13.68
C THR A 231 -10.59 -14.05 -15.16
N GLU A 232 -10.05 -12.89 -15.47
CA GLU A 232 -9.49 -12.53 -16.76
C GLU A 232 -8.09 -12.00 -16.57
N SER A 233 -7.17 -12.43 -17.43
CA SER A 233 -5.76 -12.00 -17.38
C SER A 233 -5.56 -10.77 -18.26
N PHE A 234 -4.98 -9.73 -17.70
CA PHE A 234 -4.67 -8.49 -18.40
C PHE A 234 -3.17 -8.22 -18.40
N ASN A 235 -2.63 -8.02 -19.60
CA ASN A 235 -1.26 -7.50 -19.74
C ASN A 235 -1.19 -6.08 -19.19
N LYS A 236 -0.49 -5.92 -18.07
CA LYS A 236 -0.31 -4.64 -17.41
C LYS A 236 0.71 -3.78 -18.16
N ARG A 237 0.24 -2.85 -18.99
CA ARG A 237 0.96 -1.60 -19.22
C ARG A 237 0.57 -0.68 -18.08
N SER A 238 1.39 -0.60 -17.03
CA SER A 238 1.04 0.30 -15.97
C SER A 238 1.16 1.74 -16.46
N TRP A 239 0.14 2.53 -16.22
CA TRP A 239 0.15 3.97 -16.48
C TRP A 239 1.30 4.67 -15.76
N GLU A 240 1.65 4.18 -14.58
CA GLU A 240 2.84 4.61 -13.87
C GLU A 240 4.12 4.25 -14.63
N ALA A 241 4.16 3.10 -15.29
CA ALA A 241 5.28 2.74 -16.17
C ALA A 241 5.37 3.70 -17.38
N GLU A 242 4.25 4.14 -17.95
CA GLU A 242 4.26 5.14 -19.02
C GLU A 242 4.87 6.46 -18.53
N ILE A 243 4.49 6.95 -17.34
CA ILE A 243 5.12 8.11 -16.73
C ILE A 243 6.63 7.90 -16.51
N TRP A 244 7.03 6.71 -16.07
CA TRP A 244 8.43 6.38 -15.87
C TRP A 244 9.20 6.35 -17.21
N PHE A 245 8.62 5.77 -18.26
CA PHE A 245 9.23 5.72 -19.60
C PHE A 245 9.38 7.11 -20.24
N GLU A 246 8.39 7.98 -20.08
CA GLU A 246 8.48 9.36 -20.55
C GLU A 246 9.57 10.16 -19.80
N THR A 247 9.95 9.77 -18.60
CA THR A 247 11.03 10.41 -17.82
C THR A 247 12.42 9.87 -18.18
N GLY A 248 12.53 8.94 -19.14
CA GLY A 248 13.81 8.39 -19.59
C GLY A 248 14.39 7.30 -18.68
N GLU A 249 13.55 6.64 -17.91
CA GLU A 249 13.97 5.52 -17.07
C GLU A 249 14.38 4.29 -17.89
N PRO A 250 15.23 3.39 -17.34
CA PRO A 250 15.86 2.32 -18.07
C PRO A 250 14.89 1.32 -18.72
N GLU A 251 15.30 0.75 -19.84
CA GLU A 251 14.50 -0.20 -20.65
C GLU A 251 14.02 -1.45 -19.89
N TYR A 252 14.70 -1.86 -18.82
CA TYR A 252 14.31 -3.04 -18.06
C TYR A 252 12.94 -2.91 -17.40
N LEU A 253 12.48 -1.71 -17.10
CA LEU A 253 11.12 -1.49 -16.61
C LEU A 253 10.05 -1.88 -17.63
N ARG A 254 10.39 -1.87 -18.93
CA ARG A 254 9.50 -2.29 -20.01
C ARG A 254 9.24 -3.79 -20.05
N HIS A 255 10.15 -4.59 -19.49
CA HIS A 255 10.06 -6.05 -19.48
C HIS A 255 9.37 -6.63 -18.24
N ASN A 256 9.14 -5.83 -17.22
CA ASN A 256 8.45 -6.22 -15.99
C ASN A 256 6.93 -5.91 -16.03
N LEU A 257 6.32 -6.10 -17.19
CA LEU A 257 4.88 -6.01 -17.34
C LEU A 257 4.29 -7.32 -16.82
N TYR A 258 3.74 -7.27 -15.62
CA TYR A 258 3.06 -8.40 -15.03
C TYR A 258 1.67 -8.57 -15.65
N GLU A 259 1.25 -9.82 -15.77
CA GLU A 259 -0.17 -10.12 -15.99
C GLU A 259 -0.88 -10.04 -14.66
N ASP A 260 -1.93 -9.23 -14.61
CA ASP A 260 -2.82 -9.18 -13.45
C ASP A 260 -4.05 -10.04 -13.72
N GLU A 261 -4.33 -10.94 -12.80
CA GLU A 261 -5.60 -11.65 -12.75
C GLU A 261 -6.68 -10.75 -12.15
N VAL A 262 -7.77 -10.57 -12.85
CA VAL A 262 -8.87 -9.70 -12.44
C VAL A 262 -10.17 -10.48 -12.35
N ALA A 263 -10.83 -10.41 -11.20
CA ALA A 263 -12.13 -11.04 -11.00
C ALA A 263 -13.22 -10.29 -11.79
N LYS A 264 -14.06 -11.04 -12.50
CA LYS A 264 -15.25 -10.49 -13.16
C LYS A 264 -16.37 -10.15 -12.17
N THR A 265 -16.34 -10.76 -10.98
CA THR A 265 -17.28 -10.45 -9.89
C THR A 265 -16.73 -9.34 -9.00
N ALA A 266 -17.63 -8.53 -8.44
CA ALA A 266 -17.24 -7.50 -7.47
C ALA A 266 -17.17 -8.07 -6.05
N LEU A 267 -16.30 -7.46 -5.24
CA LEU A 267 -16.37 -7.54 -3.79
C LEU A 267 -17.42 -6.54 -3.30
N PHE A 268 -18.45 -7.03 -2.60
CA PHE A 268 -19.47 -6.17 -2.01
C PHE A 268 -19.02 -5.65 -0.66
N LEU A 269 -19.02 -4.33 -0.52
CA LEU A 269 -18.67 -3.63 0.71
C LEU A 269 -19.89 -2.84 1.22
N PRO A 270 -20.33 -3.03 2.49
CA PRO A 270 -21.42 -2.25 3.06
C PRO A 270 -21.14 -0.75 2.99
N GLU A 271 -22.16 0.03 2.68
CA GLU A 271 -22.02 1.49 2.47
C GLU A 271 -21.29 2.22 3.61
N PRO A 272 -21.52 1.93 4.91
CA PRO A 272 -20.80 2.59 5.99
C PRO A 272 -19.27 2.42 5.89
N PHE A 273 -18.79 1.23 5.49
CA PHE A 273 -17.36 0.97 5.29
C PHE A 273 -16.81 1.68 4.08
N HIS A 274 -17.56 1.66 2.97
CA HIS A 274 -17.20 2.40 1.76
C HIS A 274 -17.01 3.89 2.09
N ARG A 275 -17.95 4.48 2.83
CA ARG A 275 -17.88 5.88 3.27
C ARG A 275 -16.70 6.12 4.21
N MET A 276 -16.50 5.24 5.19
CA MET A 276 -15.40 5.34 6.16
C MET A 276 -14.03 5.30 5.47
N ILE A 277 -13.81 4.39 4.52
CA ILE A 277 -12.58 4.31 3.72
C ILE A 277 -12.38 5.60 2.95
N LYS A 278 -13.40 6.10 2.28
CA LYS A 278 -13.35 7.36 1.53
C LYS A 278 -12.96 8.53 2.43
N ASP A 279 -13.62 8.69 3.57
CA ASP A 279 -13.39 9.80 4.50
C ASP A 279 -11.99 9.73 5.13
N LEU A 280 -11.55 8.53 5.54
CA LEU A 280 -10.19 8.32 6.05
C LEU A 280 -9.14 8.60 4.98
N SER A 281 -9.38 8.18 3.75
CA SER A 281 -8.44 8.42 2.64
C SER A 281 -8.23 9.91 2.38
N ILE A 282 -9.30 10.69 2.37
CA ILE A 282 -9.24 12.15 2.22
C ILE A 282 -8.53 12.79 3.43
N LYS A 283 -8.85 12.33 4.66
CA LYS A 283 -8.25 12.85 5.88
C LYS A 283 -6.74 12.60 5.93
N ILE A 284 -6.32 11.39 5.57
CA ILE A 284 -4.90 11.00 5.50
C ILE A 284 -4.19 11.81 4.42
N GLU A 285 -4.79 11.94 3.24
CA GLU A 285 -4.19 12.69 2.14
C GLU A 285 -3.94 14.15 2.52
N ARG A 286 -4.90 14.81 3.16
CA ARG A 286 -4.75 16.20 3.63
C ARG A 286 -3.66 16.35 4.70
N LEU A 287 -3.53 15.36 5.60
CA LEU A 287 -2.43 15.34 6.57
C LEU A 287 -1.08 15.29 5.86
N TYR A 288 -0.92 14.39 4.89
CA TYR A 288 0.33 14.23 4.16
C TYR A 288 0.66 15.42 3.26
N ASP A 289 -0.35 16.06 2.67
CA ASP A 289 -0.16 17.24 1.80
C ASP A 289 0.32 18.48 2.57
N GLY A 290 -0.06 18.59 3.84
CA GLY A 290 0.34 19.68 4.73
C GLY A 290 1.53 19.38 5.64
N LEU A 291 2.21 18.22 5.49
CA LEU A 291 3.23 17.78 6.42
C LEU A 291 4.58 18.45 6.15
N ASP A 292 5.20 18.99 7.20
CA ASP A 292 6.60 19.38 7.19
C ASP A 292 7.49 18.13 7.34
N LEU A 293 8.13 17.74 6.23
CA LEU A 293 8.98 16.55 6.17
C LEU A 293 10.19 16.59 7.11
N SER A 294 10.63 17.80 7.52
CA SER A 294 11.77 17.96 8.44
C SER A 294 11.44 17.51 9.86
N THR A 295 10.16 17.46 10.22
CA THR A 295 9.68 17.03 11.55
C THR A 295 9.64 15.51 11.73
N LEU A 296 9.73 14.75 10.63
CA LEU A 296 9.71 13.29 10.70
C LEU A 296 11.07 12.75 11.16
N PRO A 297 11.06 11.69 12.00
CA PRO A 297 12.29 10.96 12.31
C PRO A 297 12.96 10.41 11.04
N GLU A 298 14.26 10.20 11.11
CA GLU A 298 14.98 9.60 10.00
C GLU A 298 14.47 8.20 9.71
N ALA A 299 14.33 7.91 8.42
CA ALA A 299 13.95 6.59 7.96
C ALA A 299 15.15 5.64 8.08
N CYS A 300 14.86 4.39 8.41
CA CYS A 300 15.86 3.36 8.56
C CYS A 300 16.11 2.69 7.21
N PHE A 301 17.03 3.24 6.43
CA PHE A 301 17.48 2.63 5.18
C PHE A 301 18.78 1.88 5.42
N GLU A 302 18.80 0.58 5.14
CA GLU A 302 20.01 -0.23 5.09
C GLU A 302 20.10 -1.01 3.80
N GLU A 303 21.34 -1.25 3.34
CA GLU A 303 21.57 -2.26 2.31
C GLU A 303 21.09 -3.63 2.83
N PRO A 304 20.34 -4.39 2.02
CA PRO A 304 20.10 -5.79 2.34
C PRO A 304 21.45 -6.52 2.27
N PHE A 305 21.79 -7.21 3.36
CA PHE A 305 22.94 -8.11 3.42
C PHE A 305 22.75 -9.31 2.50
#